data_13192e383d7e9000b597a57191127adc
#
_entry.id   13192e383d7e9000b597a57191127adc
#
_cell.length_a   1.000
_cell.length_b   1.000
_cell.length_c   1.000
_cell.angle_alpha   90.00
_cell.angle_beta   90.00
_cell.angle_gamma   90.00
#
_symmetry.space_group_name_H-M   'P 1'
#
loop_
_entity.id
_entity.type
_entity.pdbx_description
1 polymer ?
#
loop_
_entity_poly.entity_id
_entity_poly.type
_entity_poly.pdbx_seq_one_letter_code
_entity_poly.pdbx_strand_id
1 'polypeptide(L)'
;MKAFKNAVVYVEGEGLKKCDLVFGTKIESINGNAEGAELITLPENAVVLPGFIDEHIHGAGGADAMDGTAEALETIAETVAAEGTTGFLATTMTQSKENILKAMKAVKDYRENDPAFGAKLLGIHLEGPFIAAAHKGAQPLEYVAAPDVQTFDGYNAASGGAIKIVTLAPETAGAEELIRHLSEQGVVTSIGHTGAKFDDIEKAVAVGAKNVTHTYNAQSALHHREIGTVGSAMLIDELNCELIADTIHVSVPAIRLLVKNKPKDKLTLITDAMRAKGIPDGVSELGGQTVYVKNGEARLADGTLAGSVLRMNRAVQNMVEKAGVPLTQAVDYATINPAKTLGIDGVTGSIRVGKQADFVVLNDKFDVLYTVREGNIVYKA
;
A
#
# COMPACT_ATOMS: atom_id res chain seq x y z
N MET A 1 -8.08 25.23 -14.75
CA MET A 1 -7.58 25.23 -13.36
C MET A 1 -8.75 25.17 -12.40
N LYS A 2 -8.55 24.58 -11.21
CA LYS A 2 -9.52 24.47 -10.11
C LYS A 2 -8.89 25.08 -8.86
N ALA A 3 -9.71 25.44 -7.87
CA ALA A 3 -9.19 25.91 -6.60
C ALA A 3 -10.07 25.49 -5.41
N PHE A 4 -9.46 25.03 -4.35
CA PHE A 4 -10.05 25.00 -3.01
C PHE A 4 -9.75 26.34 -2.34
N LYS A 5 -10.78 27.12 -2.06
CA LYS A 5 -10.61 28.44 -1.47
C LYS A 5 -10.76 28.39 0.03
N ASN A 6 -9.81 29.05 0.74
CA ASN A 6 -9.84 29.18 2.21
C ASN A 6 -9.97 27.80 2.93
N ALA A 7 -9.32 26.76 2.35
CA ALA A 7 -9.35 25.40 2.85
C ALA A 7 -8.26 25.14 3.91
N VAL A 8 -8.51 24.21 4.82
CA VAL A 8 -7.44 23.69 5.68
C VAL A 8 -6.67 22.64 4.88
N VAL A 9 -5.40 22.90 4.60
CA VAL A 9 -4.54 22.09 3.73
C VAL A 9 -3.32 21.61 4.49
N TYR A 10 -2.95 20.33 4.34
CA TYR A 10 -1.68 19.80 4.85
C TYR A 10 -0.55 20.05 3.86
N VAL A 11 0.21 21.13 4.09
CA VAL A 11 1.32 21.57 3.24
C VAL A 11 2.63 20.96 3.69
N GLU A 12 3.41 20.42 2.75
CA GLU A 12 4.72 19.79 3.01
C GLU A 12 5.65 20.76 3.76
N GLY A 13 6.22 20.30 4.88
CA GLY A 13 7.15 21.08 5.71
C GLY A 13 6.50 22.20 6.54
N GLU A 14 5.21 22.49 6.35
CA GLU A 14 4.53 23.61 7.00
C GLU A 14 3.36 23.17 7.89
N GLY A 15 2.90 21.92 7.77
CA GLY A 15 1.78 21.40 8.54
C GLY A 15 0.41 21.82 8.00
N LEU A 16 -0.62 21.77 8.86
CA LEU A 16 -1.97 22.19 8.51
C LEU A 16 -2.09 23.71 8.48
N LYS A 17 -2.53 24.25 7.34
CA LYS A 17 -2.69 25.69 7.12
C LYS A 17 -4.02 26.00 6.45
N LYS A 18 -4.59 27.14 6.79
CA LYS A 18 -5.74 27.69 6.07
C LYS A 18 -5.23 28.53 4.90
N CYS A 19 -5.49 28.06 3.67
CA CYS A 19 -4.95 28.66 2.45
C CYS A 19 -5.84 28.43 1.23
N ASP A 20 -5.58 29.16 0.17
CA ASP A 20 -6.10 28.87 -1.16
C ASP A 20 -5.15 27.89 -1.85
N LEU A 21 -5.67 26.79 -2.40
CA LEU A 21 -4.93 25.78 -3.14
C LEU A 21 -5.40 25.77 -4.59
N VAL A 22 -4.56 26.24 -5.51
CA VAL A 22 -4.85 26.32 -6.95
C VAL A 22 -4.13 25.20 -7.68
N PHE A 23 -4.84 24.48 -8.53
CA PHE A 23 -4.31 23.32 -9.24
C PHE A 23 -4.92 23.09 -10.61
N GLY A 24 -4.11 22.56 -11.53
CA GLY A 24 -4.46 21.85 -12.75
C GLY A 24 -4.13 20.38 -12.55
N THR A 25 -3.38 19.77 -13.48
CA THR A 25 -2.77 18.44 -13.30
C THR A 25 -1.69 18.46 -12.20
N LYS A 26 -1.12 19.63 -11.96
CA LYS A 26 -0.14 19.89 -10.88
C LYS A 26 -0.69 20.96 -9.94
N ILE A 27 -0.06 21.03 -8.77
CA ILE A 27 -0.25 22.11 -7.80
C ILE A 27 0.44 23.35 -8.33
N GLU A 28 -0.34 24.37 -8.65
CA GLU A 28 0.14 25.63 -9.27
C GLU A 28 0.54 26.65 -8.20
N SER A 29 -0.30 26.79 -7.17
CA SER A 29 0.02 27.72 -6.08
C SER A 29 -0.65 27.35 -4.76
N ILE A 30 -0.01 27.76 -3.67
CA ILE A 30 -0.51 27.73 -2.31
C ILE A 30 -0.52 29.21 -1.82
N ASN A 31 -1.68 29.69 -1.38
CA ASN A 31 -1.94 31.14 -1.10
C ASN A 31 -1.82 32.06 -2.32
N GLY A 32 -1.89 31.50 -3.54
CA GLY A 32 -1.86 32.31 -4.75
C GLY A 32 -3.24 32.85 -5.17
N ASN A 33 -3.25 33.66 -6.22
CA ASN A 33 -4.49 34.17 -6.78
C ASN A 33 -5.28 33.05 -7.49
N ALA A 34 -6.51 32.81 -7.06
CA ALA A 34 -7.43 31.85 -7.66
C ALA A 34 -8.30 32.46 -8.78
N GLU A 35 -7.96 33.67 -9.29
CA GLU A 35 -8.73 34.34 -10.34
C GLU A 35 -8.76 33.49 -11.63
N GLY A 36 -9.95 33.29 -12.16
CA GLY A 36 -10.16 32.46 -13.34
C GLY A 36 -10.16 30.94 -13.10
N ALA A 37 -9.97 30.49 -11.86
CA ALA A 37 -10.11 29.07 -11.51
C ALA A 37 -11.58 28.72 -11.18
N GLU A 38 -11.97 27.48 -11.52
CA GLU A 38 -13.22 26.88 -11.03
C GLU A 38 -13.11 26.68 -9.52
N LEU A 39 -14.00 27.33 -8.74
CA LEU A 39 -13.98 27.25 -7.30
C LEU A 39 -14.76 26.04 -6.81
N ILE A 40 -14.10 25.20 -6.01
CA ILE A 40 -14.71 24.07 -5.29
C ILE A 40 -14.86 24.48 -3.84
N THR A 41 -16.12 24.63 -3.39
CA THR A 41 -16.42 24.95 -1.99
C THR A 41 -16.40 23.69 -1.15
N LEU A 42 -15.61 23.71 -0.08
CA LEU A 42 -15.54 22.63 0.89
C LEU A 42 -16.33 22.98 2.15
N PRO A 43 -16.89 21.97 2.86
CA PRO A 43 -17.45 22.18 4.20
C PRO A 43 -16.39 22.71 5.18
N GLU A 44 -16.83 23.44 6.23
CA GLU A 44 -15.89 24.05 7.21
C GLU A 44 -15.05 23.03 7.98
N ASN A 45 -15.58 21.81 8.18
CA ASN A 45 -14.87 20.71 8.85
C ASN A 45 -14.04 19.84 7.90
N ALA A 46 -13.84 20.27 6.66
CA ALA A 46 -13.05 19.54 5.70
C ALA A 46 -11.55 19.88 5.79
N VAL A 47 -10.72 18.87 5.59
CA VAL A 47 -9.28 19.00 5.47
C VAL A 47 -8.80 18.41 4.14
N VAL A 48 -7.92 19.14 3.44
CA VAL A 48 -7.29 18.69 2.20
C VAL A 48 -5.93 18.10 2.56
N LEU A 49 -5.75 16.82 2.23
CA LEU A 49 -4.56 16.04 2.50
C LEU A 49 -3.98 15.53 1.17
N PRO A 50 -2.70 15.15 1.10
CA PRO A 50 -2.20 14.40 -0.05
C PRO A 50 -3.02 13.14 -0.26
N GLY A 51 -3.21 12.74 -1.50
CA GLY A 51 -3.90 11.50 -1.86
C GLY A 51 -3.16 10.28 -1.31
N PHE A 52 -3.90 9.30 -0.81
CA PHE A 52 -3.31 8.08 -0.25
C PHE A 52 -2.70 7.21 -1.35
N ILE A 53 -1.65 6.47 -0.97
CA ILE A 53 -0.98 5.48 -1.81
C ILE A 53 -1.02 4.14 -1.06
N ASP A 54 -1.61 3.12 -1.68
CA ASP A 54 -1.68 1.76 -1.14
C ASP A 54 -0.71 0.86 -1.90
N GLU A 55 0.46 0.60 -1.31
CA GLU A 55 1.51 -0.22 -1.94
C GLU A 55 1.30 -1.73 -1.77
N HIS A 56 0.21 -2.16 -1.05
CA HIS A 56 -0.09 -3.55 -0.83
C HIS A 56 -1.61 -3.79 -0.76
N ILE A 57 -2.22 -4.17 -1.89
CA ILE A 57 -3.64 -4.49 -2.02
C ILE A 57 -3.88 -5.54 -3.11
N HIS A 58 -4.55 -6.65 -2.77
CA HIS A 58 -4.90 -7.73 -3.70
C HIS A 58 -6.16 -7.42 -4.49
N GLY A 59 -7.17 -6.84 -3.82
CA GLY A 59 -8.45 -6.61 -4.47
C GLY A 59 -9.40 -5.70 -3.70
N ALA A 60 -10.49 -5.32 -4.38
CA ALA A 60 -11.59 -4.54 -3.85
C ALA A 60 -12.82 -4.63 -4.76
N GLY A 61 -14.03 -4.34 -4.23
CA GLY A 61 -15.24 -4.24 -5.04
C GLY A 61 -15.69 -5.55 -5.68
N GLY A 62 -15.23 -6.70 -5.20
CA GLY A 62 -15.49 -8.01 -5.79
C GLY A 62 -14.42 -8.48 -6.77
N ALA A 63 -13.44 -7.64 -7.13
CA ALA A 63 -12.37 -7.92 -8.08
C ALA A 63 -11.03 -8.14 -7.38
N ASP A 64 -10.13 -8.87 -8.04
CA ASP A 64 -8.78 -9.21 -7.55
C ASP A 64 -7.75 -9.02 -8.68
N ALA A 65 -6.54 -8.59 -8.33
CA ALA A 65 -5.44 -8.45 -9.29
C ALA A 65 -5.15 -9.78 -10.02
N MET A 66 -5.34 -10.91 -9.34
CA MET A 66 -5.16 -12.25 -9.91
C MET A 66 -6.28 -12.66 -10.88
N ASP A 67 -7.39 -11.91 -10.98
CA ASP A 67 -8.39 -12.12 -12.05
C ASP A 67 -7.74 -11.88 -13.43
N GLY A 68 -6.69 -11.05 -13.48
CA GLY A 68 -5.86 -10.84 -14.66
C GLY A 68 -6.65 -10.27 -15.83
N THR A 69 -7.51 -9.28 -15.57
CA THR A 69 -8.32 -8.57 -16.56
C THR A 69 -8.28 -7.06 -16.31
N ALA A 70 -8.51 -6.27 -17.35
CA ALA A 70 -8.57 -4.81 -17.23
C ALA A 70 -9.76 -4.37 -16.36
N GLU A 71 -10.91 -5.03 -16.51
CA GLU A 71 -12.14 -4.74 -15.77
C GLU A 71 -11.96 -4.96 -14.26
N ALA A 72 -11.17 -5.97 -13.85
CA ALA A 72 -10.86 -6.18 -12.45
C ALA A 72 -10.01 -5.04 -11.87
N LEU A 73 -8.98 -4.63 -12.60
CA LEU A 73 -8.11 -3.51 -12.20
C LEU A 73 -8.88 -2.18 -12.15
N GLU A 74 -9.81 -1.96 -13.08
CA GLU A 74 -10.72 -0.82 -13.11
C GLU A 74 -11.61 -0.79 -11.86
N THR A 75 -12.26 -1.92 -11.54
CA THR A 75 -13.10 -2.05 -10.34
C THR A 75 -12.32 -1.76 -9.05
N ILE A 76 -11.09 -2.26 -8.95
CA ILE A 76 -10.21 -1.97 -7.81
C ILE A 76 -9.92 -0.47 -7.77
N ALA A 77 -9.49 0.14 -8.89
CA ALA A 77 -9.14 1.55 -8.98
C ALA A 77 -10.29 2.48 -8.57
N GLU A 78 -11.51 2.19 -9.02
CA GLU A 78 -12.71 2.95 -8.63
C GLU A 78 -13.05 2.78 -7.14
N THR A 79 -13.00 1.54 -6.65
CA THR A 79 -13.34 1.25 -5.24
C THR A 79 -12.39 1.95 -4.28
N VAL A 80 -11.07 1.90 -4.53
CA VAL A 80 -10.10 2.53 -3.63
C VAL A 80 -10.08 4.06 -3.77
N ALA A 81 -10.50 4.61 -4.91
CA ALA A 81 -10.67 6.06 -5.04
C ALA A 81 -11.74 6.59 -4.08
N ALA A 82 -12.80 5.83 -3.78
CA ALA A 82 -13.80 6.20 -2.78
C ALA A 82 -13.26 6.22 -1.33
N GLU A 83 -12.04 5.74 -1.12
CA GLU A 83 -11.34 5.73 0.17
C GLU A 83 -10.26 6.82 0.29
N GLY A 84 -10.10 7.65 -0.76
CA GLY A 84 -9.08 8.69 -0.82
C GLY A 84 -7.74 8.23 -1.42
N THR A 85 -7.67 7.00 -1.93
CA THR A 85 -6.48 6.47 -2.58
C THR A 85 -6.37 7.02 -4.01
N THR A 86 -5.25 7.65 -4.31
CA THR A 86 -4.95 8.20 -5.64
C THR A 86 -3.98 7.35 -6.44
N GLY A 87 -3.25 6.45 -5.76
CA GLY A 87 -2.34 5.50 -6.39
C GLY A 87 -2.25 4.18 -5.62
N PHE A 88 -2.07 3.06 -6.33
CA PHE A 88 -1.93 1.75 -5.70
C PHE A 88 -1.01 0.82 -6.50
N LEU A 89 -0.48 -0.23 -5.84
CA LEU A 89 0.14 -1.36 -6.50
C LEU A 89 -0.85 -2.53 -6.53
N ALA A 90 -1.04 -3.14 -7.69
CA ALA A 90 -1.75 -4.41 -7.77
C ALA A 90 -0.87 -5.51 -7.15
N THR A 91 -1.32 -6.12 -6.06
CA THR A 91 -0.55 -7.15 -5.37
C THR A 91 -1.00 -8.53 -5.84
N THR A 92 -0.02 -9.34 -6.29
CA THR A 92 -0.27 -10.72 -6.69
C THR A 92 -0.24 -11.64 -5.47
N MET A 93 -0.76 -12.85 -5.64
CA MET A 93 -0.68 -13.94 -4.68
C MET A 93 0.34 -14.98 -5.13
N THR A 94 0.82 -15.82 -4.20
CA THR A 94 1.45 -17.10 -4.54
C THR A 94 0.47 -17.94 -5.35
N GLN A 95 0.79 -18.21 -6.61
CA GLN A 95 -0.06 -18.92 -7.56
C GLN A 95 0.78 -19.62 -8.65
N SER A 96 0.10 -20.39 -9.53
CA SER A 96 0.77 -20.98 -10.67
C SER A 96 1.47 -19.91 -11.52
N LYS A 97 2.59 -20.28 -12.14
CA LYS A 97 3.34 -19.39 -13.05
C LYS A 97 2.43 -18.78 -14.14
N GLU A 98 1.49 -19.58 -14.66
CA GLU A 98 0.55 -19.14 -15.68
C GLU A 98 -0.38 -18.02 -15.16
N ASN A 99 -0.96 -18.19 -13.96
CA ASN A 99 -1.85 -17.20 -13.36
C ASN A 99 -1.10 -15.91 -13.03
N ILE A 100 0.12 -16.01 -12.50
CA ILE A 100 0.96 -14.83 -12.24
C ILE A 100 1.27 -14.11 -13.56
N LEU A 101 1.69 -14.80 -14.61
CA LEU A 101 1.96 -14.18 -15.91
C LEU A 101 0.72 -13.54 -16.53
N LYS A 102 -0.46 -14.12 -16.33
CA LYS A 102 -1.74 -13.52 -16.75
C LYS A 102 -1.98 -12.18 -16.04
N ALA A 103 -1.82 -12.13 -14.72
CA ALA A 103 -1.94 -10.90 -13.94
C ALA A 103 -0.90 -9.84 -14.36
N MET A 104 0.38 -10.24 -14.56
CA MET A 104 1.44 -9.35 -15.04
C MET A 104 1.07 -8.68 -16.36
N LYS A 105 0.57 -9.45 -17.33
CA LYS A 105 0.17 -8.94 -18.63
C LYS A 105 -1.02 -7.98 -18.53
N ALA A 106 -2.04 -8.32 -17.73
CA ALA A 106 -3.19 -7.44 -17.52
C ALA A 106 -2.78 -6.08 -16.93
N VAL A 107 -1.87 -6.08 -15.95
CA VAL A 107 -1.33 -4.83 -15.38
C VAL A 107 -0.56 -4.02 -16.42
N LYS A 108 0.26 -4.66 -17.26
CA LYS A 108 0.96 -3.98 -18.36
C LYS A 108 -0.05 -3.29 -19.27
N ASP A 109 -1.01 -4.06 -19.82
CA ASP A 109 -1.99 -3.58 -20.78
C ASP A 109 -2.85 -2.44 -20.19
N TYR A 110 -3.25 -2.55 -18.91
CA TYR A 110 -4.01 -1.52 -18.21
C TYR A 110 -3.22 -0.22 -18.01
N ARG A 111 -1.93 -0.32 -17.60
CA ARG A 111 -1.07 0.86 -17.41
C ARG A 111 -0.73 1.57 -18.70
N GLU A 112 -0.57 0.84 -19.79
CA GLU A 112 -0.34 1.43 -21.12
C GLU A 112 -1.55 2.25 -21.61
N ASN A 113 -2.77 1.88 -21.21
CA ASN A 113 -3.99 2.64 -21.51
C ASN A 113 -4.22 3.82 -20.54
N ASP A 114 -3.63 3.79 -19.35
CA ASP A 114 -3.72 4.80 -18.26
C ASP A 114 -5.10 5.48 -18.16
N PRO A 115 -6.16 4.75 -17.80
CA PRO A 115 -7.51 5.31 -17.76
C PRO A 115 -7.60 6.46 -16.75
N ALA A 116 -8.30 7.52 -17.12
CA ALA A 116 -8.37 8.76 -16.34
C ALA A 116 -9.33 8.72 -15.14
N PHE A 117 -9.92 7.57 -14.83
CA PHE A 117 -10.84 7.39 -13.70
C PHE A 117 -10.23 6.51 -12.61
N GLY A 118 -10.76 6.62 -11.39
CA GLY A 118 -10.25 5.85 -10.26
C GLY A 118 -8.84 6.23 -9.81
N ALA A 119 -8.27 5.42 -8.95
CA ALA A 119 -6.88 5.54 -8.51
C ALA A 119 -5.91 5.08 -9.62
N LYS A 120 -4.70 5.64 -9.65
CA LYS A 120 -3.67 5.27 -10.61
C LYS A 120 -3.02 3.94 -10.24
N LEU A 121 -2.95 3.01 -11.19
CA LEU A 121 -2.18 1.79 -11.04
C LEU A 121 -0.68 2.10 -11.24
N LEU A 122 0.08 2.18 -10.14
CA LEU A 122 1.49 2.57 -10.14
C LEU A 122 2.43 1.44 -10.58
N GLY A 123 2.01 0.20 -10.37
CA GLY A 123 2.79 -1.00 -10.69
C GLY A 123 2.28 -2.23 -9.98
N ILE A 124 3.20 -3.15 -9.70
CA ILE A 124 2.93 -4.44 -9.09
C ILE A 124 3.73 -4.60 -7.81
N HIS A 125 3.08 -5.12 -6.77
CA HIS A 125 3.72 -5.77 -5.65
C HIS A 125 3.63 -7.29 -5.88
N LEU A 126 4.76 -7.94 -6.17
CA LEU A 126 4.85 -9.40 -6.30
C LEU A 126 4.95 -10.01 -4.90
N GLU A 127 3.84 -10.46 -4.33
CA GLU A 127 3.82 -11.15 -3.06
C GLU A 127 3.82 -12.67 -3.27
N GLY A 128 4.95 -13.29 -2.97
CA GLY A 128 5.21 -14.66 -3.37
C GLY A 128 5.52 -14.75 -4.88
N PRO A 129 5.83 -15.93 -5.37
CA PRO A 129 5.83 -17.24 -4.68
C PRO A 129 7.07 -17.52 -3.81
N PHE A 130 8.01 -16.60 -3.68
CA PHE A 130 9.34 -16.77 -3.05
C PHE A 130 9.29 -16.67 -1.52
N ILE A 131 8.36 -17.37 -0.88
CA ILE A 131 8.07 -17.29 0.55
C ILE A 131 8.43 -18.59 1.28
N ALA A 132 8.50 -18.55 2.62
CA ALA A 132 8.73 -19.73 3.42
C ALA A 132 7.44 -20.54 3.61
N ALA A 133 7.44 -21.81 3.25
CA ALA A 133 6.27 -22.70 3.34
C ALA A 133 5.66 -22.75 4.76
N ALA A 134 6.50 -22.69 5.82
CA ALA A 134 6.05 -22.68 7.21
C ALA A 134 5.36 -21.38 7.63
N HIS A 135 5.56 -20.30 6.88
CA HIS A 135 5.00 -18.96 7.15
C HIS A 135 4.08 -18.48 6.01
N LYS A 136 3.51 -19.41 5.26
CA LYS A 136 2.65 -19.13 4.10
C LYS A 136 1.38 -18.30 4.43
N GLY A 137 0.92 -18.31 5.67
CA GLY A 137 -0.36 -17.69 6.02
C GLY A 137 -1.51 -18.24 5.18
N ALA A 138 -2.24 -17.37 4.50
CA ALA A 138 -3.31 -17.72 3.56
C ALA A 138 -2.81 -18.03 2.14
N GLN A 139 -1.50 -17.99 1.86
CA GLN A 139 -0.94 -18.30 0.54
C GLN A 139 -1.07 -19.80 0.22
N PRO A 140 -1.41 -20.20 -1.03
CA PRO A 140 -1.50 -21.61 -1.45
C PRO A 140 -0.13 -22.29 -1.41
N LEU A 141 -0.01 -23.35 -0.59
CA LEU A 141 1.27 -24.05 -0.35
C LEU A 141 1.87 -24.68 -1.61
N GLU A 142 1.02 -25.21 -2.49
CA GLU A 142 1.43 -25.93 -3.70
C GLU A 142 2.19 -25.07 -4.73
N TYR A 143 2.10 -23.74 -4.62
CA TYR A 143 2.77 -22.81 -5.53
C TYR A 143 3.96 -22.08 -4.89
N VAL A 144 4.27 -22.36 -3.62
CA VAL A 144 5.47 -21.80 -2.97
C VAL A 144 6.71 -22.31 -3.69
N ALA A 145 7.58 -21.38 -4.06
CA ALA A 145 8.80 -21.66 -4.82
C ALA A 145 10.03 -21.01 -4.18
N ALA A 146 11.20 -21.58 -4.45
CA ALA A 146 12.46 -20.95 -4.09
C ALA A 146 12.68 -19.66 -4.89
N PRO A 147 13.31 -18.62 -4.32
CA PRO A 147 13.75 -17.43 -5.04
C PRO A 147 14.63 -17.78 -6.24
N ASP A 148 14.30 -17.22 -7.41
CA ASP A 148 14.99 -17.50 -8.66
C ASP A 148 14.99 -16.27 -9.57
N VAL A 149 16.16 -15.79 -9.94
CA VAL A 149 16.37 -14.59 -10.77
C VAL A 149 15.68 -14.74 -12.13
N GLN A 150 15.84 -15.90 -12.79
CA GLN A 150 15.28 -16.12 -14.12
C GLN A 150 13.74 -16.10 -14.09
N THR A 151 13.14 -16.65 -13.06
CA THR A 151 11.69 -16.62 -12.85
C THR A 151 11.20 -15.19 -12.64
N PHE A 152 11.87 -14.42 -11.78
CA PHE A 152 11.56 -13.01 -11.57
C PHE A 152 11.67 -12.20 -12.87
N ASP A 153 12.77 -12.35 -13.61
CA ASP A 153 12.97 -11.65 -14.89
C ASP A 153 11.86 -11.95 -15.89
N GLY A 154 11.40 -13.20 -15.93
CA GLY A 154 10.25 -13.60 -16.75
C GLY A 154 8.95 -12.87 -16.35
N TYR A 155 8.68 -12.72 -15.06
CA TYR A 155 7.52 -11.97 -14.55
C TYR A 155 7.67 -10.47 -14.83
N ASN A 156 8.84 -9.91 -14.57
CA ASN A 156 9.08 -8.48 -14.78
C ASN A 156 9.01 -8.10 -16.27
N ALA A 157 9.54 -8.93 -17.16
CA ALA A 157 9.38 -8.74 -18.60
C ALA A 157 7.90 -8.81 -19.05
N ALA A 158 7.14 -9.77 -18.55
CA ALA A 158 5.71 -9.90 -18.86
C ALA A 158 4.88 -8.70 -18.37
N SER A 159 5.27 -8.08 -17.27
CA SER A 159 4.65 -6.87 -16.72
C SER A 159 5.06 -5.58 -17.43
N GLY A 160 6.03 -5.64 -18.38
CA GLY A 160 6.63 -4.44 -18.98
C GLY A 160 7.49 -3.64 -17.99
N GLY A 161 8.14 -4.29 -17.01
CA GLY A 161 8.95 -3.64 -15.98
C GLY A 161 8.12 -2.97 -14.89
N ALA A 162 6.90 -3.43 -14.66
CA ALA A 162 5.98 -2.81 -13.71
C ALA A 162 6.13 -3.29 -12.26
N ILE A 163 6.94 -4.32 -11.98
CA ILE A 163 7.16 -4.80 -10.61
C ILE A 163 7.97 -3.74 -9.84
N LYS A 164 7.42 -3.28 -8.72
CA LYS A 164 8.02 -2.26 -7.85
C LYS A 164 8.50 -2.83 -6.53
N ILE A 165 7.75 -3.80 -5.98
CA ILE A 165 8.06 -4.46 -4.71
C ILE A 165 8.00 -5.97 -4.94
N VAL A 166 8.92 -6.71 -4.30
CA VAL A 166 8.89 -8.17 -4.23
C VAL A 166 8.95 -8.58 -2.78
N THR A 167 7.94 -9.30 -2.31
CA THR A 167 7.95 -9.95 -1.00
C THR A 167 8.58 -11.33 -1.10
N LEU A 168 9.57 -11.58 -0.26
CA LEU A 168 10.27 -12.87 -0.19
C LEU A 168 10.76 -13.20 1.23
N ALA A 169 11.02 -14.49 1.47
CA ALA A 169 11.63 -15.02 2.69
C ALA A 169 13.16 -15.09 2.54
N PRO A 170 13.93 -14.24 3.24
CA PRO A 170 15.37 -14.09 3.01
C PRO A 170 16.21 -15.29 3.47
N GLU A 171 15.69 -16.16 4.35
CA GLU A 171 16.34 -17.37 4.81
C GLU A 171 16.31 -18.51 3.78
N THR A 172 15.56 -18.36 2.70
CA THR A 172 15.40 -19.41 1.68
C THR A 172 16.58 -19.42 0.68
N ALA A 173 16.90 -20.61 0.15
CA ALA A 173 17.99 -20.74 -0.81
C ALA A 173 17.71 -19.91 -2.08
N GLY A 174 18.71 -19.15 -2.56
CA GLY A 174 18.59 -18.26 -3.72
C GLY A 174 18.12 -16.84 -3.37
N ALA A 175 17.66 -16.58 -2.13
CA ALA A 175 17.13 -15.28 -1.74
C ALA A 175 18.19 -14.16 -1.82
N GLU A 176 19.40 -14.41 -1.35
CA GLU A 176 20.47 -13.40 -1.38
C GLU A 176 20.81 -12.95 -2.82
N GLU A 177 20.89 -13.90 -3.76
CA GLU A 177 21.14 -13.62 -5.17
C GLU A 177 20.00 -12.79 -5.77
N LEU A 178 18.74 -13.19 -5.50
CA LEU A 178 17.58 -12.44 -5.98
C LEU A 178 17.51 -11.04 -5.37
N ILE A 179 17.77 -10.85 -4.07
CA ILE A 179 17.77 -9.52 -3.42
C ILE A 179 18.77 -8.59 -4.08
N ARG A 180 20.01 -9.07 -4.37
CA ARG A 180 21.03 -8.27 -5.10
C ARG A 180 20.52 -7.85 -6.47
N HIS A 181 19.98 -8.80 -7.22
CA HIS A 181 19.45 -8.56 -8.55
C HIS A 181 18.30 -7.54 -8.55
N LEU A 182 17.34 -7.65 -7.61
CA LEU A 182 16.27 -6.69 -7.43
C LEU A 182 16.80 -5.29 -7.11
N SER A 183 17.78 -5.20 -6.21
CA SER A 183 18.40 -3.94 -5.81
C SER A 183 19.08 -3.25 -6.99
N GLU A 184 19.78 -3.98 -7.85
CA GLU A 184 20.43 -3.47 -9.07
C GLU A 184 19.40 -2.94 -10.09
N GLN A 185 18.22 -3.52 -10.15
CA GLN A 185 17.12 -3.07 -11.00
C GLN A 185 16.25 -1.96 -10.38
N GLY A 186 16.54 -1.53 -9.15
CA GLY A 186 15.75 -0.53 -8.43
C GLY A 186 14.37 -1.03 -7.98
N VAL A 187 14.20 -2.36 -7.88
CA VAL A 187 13.02 -3.01 -7.32
C VAL A 187 13.20 -3.21 -5.82
N VAL A 188 12.20 -2.85 -5.05
CA VAL A 188 12.26 -2.94 -3.59
C VAL A 188 12.06 -4.38 -3.15
N THR A 189 13.02 -4.91 -2.38
CA THR A 189 12.82 -6.17 -1.67
C THR A 189 12.12 -5.92 -0.34
N SER A 190 10.99 -6.60 -0.12
CA SER A 190 10.23 -6.61 1.12
C SER A 190 10.33 -7.98 1.79
N ILE A 191 10.72 -8.02 3.06
CA ILE A 191 10.87 -9.24 3.84
C ILE A 191 9.52 -9.62 4.41
N GLY A 192 8.99 -10.77 4.01
CA GLY A 192 7.69 -11.24 4.46
C GLY A 192 7.47 -12.73 4.29
N HIS A 193 6.43 -13.27 4.92
CA HIS A 193 6.15 -14.70 4.93
C HIS A 193 7.38 -15.55 5.26
N THR A 194 8.00 -15.27 6.41
CA THR A 194 9.37 -15.69 6.73
C THR A 194 9.53 -16.14 8.17
N GLY A 195 10.35 -17.17 8.36
CA GLY A 195 10.86 -17.59 9.67
C GLY A 195 12.26 -17.06 9.97
N ALA A 196 12.73 -16.07 9.23
CA ALA A 196 14.07 -15.51 9.34
C ALA A 196 14.44 -15.12 10.76
N LYS A 197 15.68 -15.35 11.11
CA LYS A 197 16.31 -14.88 12.34
C LYS A 197 16.98 -13.54 12.10
N PHE A 198 17.44 -12.90 13.17
CA PHE A 198 18.13 -11.63 13.09
C PHE A 198 19.30 -11.63 12.09
N ASP A 199 20.15 -12.63 12.13
CA ASP A 199 21.32 -12.75 11.23
C ASP A 199 20.90 -12.85 9.75
N ASP A 200 19.76 -13.49 9.44
CA ASP A 200 19.24 -13.61 8.08
C ASP A 200 18.74 -12.24 7.57
N ILE A 201 18.09 -11.49 8.48
CA ILE A 201 17.61 -10.13 8.17
C ILE A 201 18.80 -9.18 7.94
N GLU A 202 19.84 -9.20 8.80
CA GLU A 202 21.04 -8.37 8.61
C GLU A 202 21.72 -8.65 7.26
N LYS A 203 21.84 -9.91 6.88
CA LYS A 203 22.39 -10.30 5.57
C LYS A 203 21.52 -9.76 4.42
N ALA A 204 20.18 -9.90 4.52
CA ALA A 204 19.26 -9.41 3.52
C ALA A 204 19.36 -7.87 3.36
N VAL A 205 19.43 -7.13 4.46
CA VAL A 205 19.61 -5.67 4.45
C VAL A 205 20.95 -5.30 3.83
N ALA A 206 22.03 -6.00 4.17
CA ALA A 206 23.37 -5.74 3.62
C ALA A 206 23.42 -5.90 2.10
N VAL A 207 22.54 -6.70 1.51
CA VAL A 207 22.46 -6.92 0.06
C VAL A 207 21.32 -6.19 -0.64
N GLY A 208 20.55 -5.37 0.09
CA GLY A 208 19.61 -4.42 -0.50
C GLY A 208 18.14 -4.56 -0.12
N ALA A 209 17.77 -5.43 0.81
CA ALA A 209 16.40 -5.46 1.34
C ALA A 209 16.08 -4.16 2.11
N LYS A 210 14.88 -3.59 1.90
CA LYS A 210 14.50 -2.28 2.42
C LYS A 210 13.17 -2.24 3.14
N ASN A 211 12.29 -3.22 2.91
CA ASN A 211 10.94 -3.25 3.48
C ASN A 211 10.70 -4.52 4.29
N VAL A 212 9.68 -4.44 5.15
CA VAL A 212 9.08 -5.57 5.87
C VAL A 212 7.58 -5.57 5.55
N THR A 213 7.11 -6.63 4.93
CA THR A 213 5.74 -6.81 4.48
C THR A 213 4.81 -7.03 5.66
N HIS A 214 3.66 -6.34 5.71
CA HIS A 214 2.61 -6.47 6.75
C HIS A 214 3.14 -6.88 8.12
N THR A 215 4.06 -6.07 8.67
CA THR A 215 4.81 -6.31 9.90
C THR A 215 3.96 -6.93 11.01
N TYR A 216 4.47 -7.96 11.68
CA TYR A 216 3.86 -8.90 12.62
C TYR A 216 3.18 -10.13 11.99
N ASN A 217 2.62 -10.03 10.79
CA ASN A 217 1.82 -11.09 10.20
C ASN A 217 2.68 -12.06 9.38
N ALA A 218 2.47 -13.36 9.54
CA ALA A 218 3.22 -14.43 8.87
C ALA A 218 4.76 -14.29 9.00
N GLN A 219 5.24 -13.89 10.18
CA GLN A 219 6.66 -13.63 10.46
C GLN A 219 7.10 -14.30 11.77
N SER A 220 8.42 -14.56 11.90
CA SER A 220 9.02 -14.96 13.17
C SER A 220 8.82 -13.88 14.24
N ALA A 221 8.25 -14.26 15.38
CA ALA A 221 7.89 -13.36 16.46
C ALA A 221 9.10 -12.85 17.24
N LEU A 222 8.96 -11.69 17.91
CA LEU A 222 9.96 -11.16 18.82
C LEU A 222 10.03 -12.01 20.09
N HIS A 223 11.21 -12.57 20.37
CA HIS A 223 11.53 -13.27 21.61
C HIS A 223 12.88 -12.81 22.14
N HIS A 224 13.07 -12.75 23.48
CA HIS A 224 14.26 -12.15 24.11
C HIS A 224 15.58 -12.88 23.83
N ARG A 225 15.57 -14.09 23.28
CA ARG A 225 16.77 -14.85 22.85
C ARG A 225 16.94 -14.92 21.33
N GLU A 226 15.89 -14.62 20.58
CA GLU A 226 15.90 -14.51 19.11
C GLU A 226 14.80 -13.52 18.72
N ILE A 227 15.18 -12.33 18.30
CA ILE A 227 14.22 -11.26 18.09
C ILE A 227 13.37 -11.44 16.82
N GLY A 228 13.76 -12.38 15.96
CA GLY A 228 13.04 -12.70 14.73
C GLY A 228 12.87 -11.52 13.79
N THR A 229 12.02 -11.68 12.79
CA THR A 229 11.71 -10.63 11.82
C THR A 229 11.06 -9.42 12.48
N VAL A 230 10.10 -9.64 13.41
CA VAL A 230 9.38 -8.55 14.09
C VAL A 230 10.32 -7.68 14.92
N GLY A 231 11.24 -8.28 15.68
CA GLY A 231 12.22 -7.52 16.46
C GLY A 231 13.25 -6.82 15.57
N SER A 232 13.71 -7.48 14.51
CA SER A 232 14.64 -6.91 13.53
C SER A 232 14.03 -5.69 12.83
N ALA A 233 12.75 -5.76 12.45
CA ALA A 233 12.02 -4.66 11.87
C ALA A 233 11.99 -3.41 12.78
N MET A 234 11.90 -3.61 14.10
CA MET A 234 11.91 -2.53 15.08
C MET A 234 13.31 -1.99 15.38
N LEU A 235 14.34 -2.82 15.24
CA LEU A 235 15.72 -2.49 15.61
C LEU A 235 16.49 -1.85 14.47
N ILE A 236 16.23 -2.26 13.22
CA ILE A 236 16.97 -1.80 12.04
C ILE A 236 16.22 -0.59 11.45
N ASP A 237 16.77 0.61 11.65
CA ASP A 237 16.14 1.87 11.26
C ASP A 237 15.96 2.01 9.74
N GLU A 238 16.81 1.38 8.94
CA GLU A 238 16.78 1.41 7.48
C GLU A 238 15.54 0.73 6.89
N LEU A 239 15.00 -0.29 7.58
CA LEU A 239 13.83 -1.03 7.11
C LEU A 239 12.56 -0.20 7.23
N ASN A 240 11.82 -0.04 6.15
CA ASN A 240 10.46 0.47 6.17
C ASN A 240 9.50 -0.68 6.54
N CYS A 241 8.52 -0.40 7.38
CA CYS A 241 7.57 -1.38 7.90
C CYS A 241 6.17 -1.11 7.33
N GLU A 242 5.62 -2.04 6.56
CA GLU A 242 4.21 -2.03 6.22
C GLU A 242 3.36 -2.40 7.45
N LEU A 243 2.22 -1.74 7.61
CA LEU A 243 1.30 -1.95 8.73
C LEU A 243 -0.17 -1.99 8.29
N ILE A 244 -0.86 -3.08 8.60
CA ILE A 244 -2.32 -3.19 8.48
C ILE A 244 -2.93 -2.63 9.78
N ALA A 245 -3.42 -1.40 9.74
CA ALA A 245 -3.93 -0.70 10.94
C ALA A 245 -5.45 -0.87 11.14
N ASP A 246 -5.97 -2.08 10.95
CA ASP A 246 -7.39 -2.42 11.16
C ASP A 246 -7.75 -2.71 12.62
N THR A 247 -6.74 -2.88 13.49
CA THR A 247 -6.85 -3.30 14.90
C THR A 247 -7.30 -4.77 15.10
N ILE A 248 -7.36 -5.54 14.01
CA ILE A 248 -7.66 -6.98 13.98
C ILE A 248 -6.36 -7.76 13.75
N HIS A 249 -5.64 -7.46 12.64
CA HIS A 249 -4.34 -8.05 12.32
C HIS A 249 -3.28 -7.64 13.34
N VAL A 250 -3.31 -6.40 13.79
CA VAL A 250 -2.35 -5.86 14.75
C VAL A 250 -3.10 -5.11 15.86
N SER A 251 -2.94 -5.55 17.10
CA SER A 251 -3.57 -4.89 18.24
C SER A 251 -3.04 -3.47 18.45
N VAL A 252 -3.85 -2.58 19.02
CA VAL A 252 -3.47 -1.19 19.28
C VAL A 252 -2.17 -1.07 20.08
N PRO A 253 -1.91 -1.87 21.13
CA PRO A 253 -0.62 -1.84 21.82
C PRO A 253 0.57 -2.21 20.93
N ALA A 254 0.42 -3.19 20.03
CA ALA A 254 1.46 -3.57 19.08
C ALA A 254 1.72 -2.49 18.04
N ILE A 255 0.66 -1.84 17.53
CA ILE A 255 0.78 -0.64 16.66
C ILE A 255 1.60 0.44 17.37
N ARG A 256 1.24 0.78 18.61
CA ARG A 256 1.97 1.80 19.41
C ARG A 256 3.43 1.41 19.64
N LEU A 257 3.73 0.13 19.83
CA LEU A 257 5.09 -0.36 20.00
C LEU A 257 5.91 -0.15 18.72
N LEU A 258 5.34 -0.48 17.56
CA LEU A 258 5.98 -0.25 16.25
C LEU A 258 6.23 1.23 16.01
N VAL A 259 5.20 2.09 16.16
CA VAL A 259 5.30 3.55 16.00
C VAL A 259 6.37 4.16 16.91
N LYS A 260 6.52 3.65 18.13
CA LYS A 260 7.51 4.15 19.11
C LYS A 260 8.94 3.80 18.70
N ASN A 261 9.16 2.68 18.03
CA ASN A 261 10.48 2.17 17.70
C ASN A 261 10.94 2.47 16.29
N LYS A 262 10.04 2.88 15.39
CA LYS A 262 10.41 3.20 14.01
C LYS A 262 10.62 4.69 13.79
N PRO A 263 11.62 5.10 12.98
CA PRO A 263 11.68 6.44 12.43
C PRO A 263 10.37 6.80 11.72
N LYS A 264 9.95 8.06 11.82
CA LYS A 264 8.65 8.51 11.27
C LYS A 264 8.48 8.29 9.77
N ASP A 265 9.57 8.24 9.03
CA ASP A 265 9.58 8.02 7.58
C ASP A 265 9.83 6.55 7.19
N LYS A 266 9.76 5.64 8.16
CA LYS A 266 10.00 4.19 8.00
C LYS A 266 8.82 3.32 8.44
N LEU A 267 7.63 3.85 8.30
CA LEU A 267 6.38 3.13 8.49
C LEU A 267 5.41 3.52 7.39
N THR A 268 4.79 2.52 6.75
CA THR A 268 3.81 2.71 5.69
C THR A 268 2.50 2.01 6.07
N LEU A 269 1.39 2.73 5.96
CA LEU A 269 0.07 2.12 6.06
C LEU A 269 -0.28 1.42 4.75
N ILE A 270 -0.70 0.18 4.87
CA ILE A 270 -1.23 -0.62 3.78
C ILE A 270 -2.61 -1.17 4.15
N THR A 271 -3.35 -1.61 3.17
CA THR A 271 -4.62 -2.28 3.48
C THR A 271 -4.49 -3.80 3.47
N ASP A 272 -3.63 -4.36 2.64
CA ASP A 272 -3.59 -5.81 2.38
C ASP A 272 -5.01 -6.35 2.12
N ALA A 273 -5.82 -5.54 1.43
CA ALA A 273 -7.22 -5.84 1.25
C ALA A 273 -7.43 -6.82 0.11
N MET A 274 -8.43 -7.66 0.29
CA MET A 274 -8.84 -8.66 -0.68
C MET A 274 -10.16 -8.25 -1.36
N ARG A 275 -10.59 -9.01 -2.37
CA ARG A 275 -11.78 -8.68 -3.21
C ARG A 275 -13.05 -8.31 -2.44
N ALA A 276 -13.23 -8.80 -1.21
CA ALA A 276 -14.42 -8.49 -0.41
C ALA A 276 -14.43 -7.07 0.19
N LYS A 277 -13.33 -6.32 0.07
CA LYS A 277 -13.31 -4.91 0.46
C LYS A 277 -14.36 -4.14 -0.34
N GLY A 278 -15.17 -3.34 0.36
CA GLY A 278 -16.19 -2.51 -0.29
C GLY A 278 -17.50 -3.21 -0.66
N ILE A 279 -17.62 -4.52 -0.41
CA ILE A 279 -18.86 -5.28 -0.60
C ILE A 279 -19.40 -5.81 0.74
N PRO A 280 -20.70 -6.22 0.83
CA PRO A 280 -21.27 -6.78 2.05
C PRO A 280 -20.56 -8.04 2.55
N ASP A 281 -20.68 -8.30 3.87
CA ASP A 281 -20.25 -9.55 4.49
C ASP A 281 -20.83 -10.78 3.74
N GLY A 282 -20.05 -11.86 3.66
CA GLY A 282 -20.45 -13.07 2.96
C GLY A 282 -19.31 -14.03 2.67
N VAL A 283 -19.51 -14.91 1.72
CA VAL A 283 -18.49 -15.82 1.23
C VAL A 283 -17.77 -15.18 0.04
N SER A 284 -16.45 -15.23 0.09
CA SER A 284 -15.54 -14.66 -0.91
C SER A 284 -14.43 -15.66 -1.24
N GLU A 285 -13.40 -15.20 -1.91
CA GLU A 285 -12.26 -16.03 -2.32
C GLU A 285 -10.96 -15.22 -2.27
N LEU A 286 -9.86 -15.87 -1.92
CA LEU A 286 -8.50 -15.34 -2.04
C LEU A 286 -7.55 -16.45 -2.46
N GLY A 287 -6.83 -16.28 -3.58
CA GLY A 287 -5.86 -17.25 -4.08
C GLY A 287 -6.46 -18.65 -4.40
N GLY A 288 -7.74 -18.74 -4.78
CA GLY A 288 -8.46 -19.99 -5.02
C GLY A 288 -9.05 -20.64 -3.76
N GLN A 289 -8.90 -20.02 -2.58
CA GLN A 289 -9.40 -20.53 -1.31
C GLN A 289 -10.67 -19.78 -0.88
N THR A 290 -11.63 -20.50 -0.33
CA THR A 290 -12.86 -19.90 0.22
C THR A 290 -12.55 -19.07 1.45
N VAL A 291 -13.02 -17.82 1.47
CA VAL A 291 -12.88 -16.87 2.58
C VAL A 291 -14.25 -16.47 3.11
N TYR A 292 -14.39 -16.49 4.41
CA TYR A 292 -15.60 -16.04 5.11
C TYR A 292 -15.37 -14.64 5.65
N VAL A 293 -16.18 -13.68 5.20
CA VAL A 293 -16.11 -12.28 5.63
C VAL A 293 -17.25 -12.00 6.58
N LYS A 294 -16.91 -11.54 7.79
CA LYS A 294 -17.87 -11.21 8.81
C LYS A 294 -17.33 -10.14 9.77
N ASN A 295 -18.13 -9.07 10.00
CA ASN A 295 -17.79 -8.00 10.93
C ASN A 295 -16.40 -7.36 10.67
N GLY A 296 -16.02 -7.21 9.41
CA GLY A 296 -14.73 -6.62 9.02
C GLY A 296 -13.54 -7.57 9.08
N GLU A 297 -13.75 -8.85 9.36
CA GLU A 297 -12.71 -9.90 9.34
C GLU A 297 -12.89 -10.82 8.14
N ALA A 298 -11.81 -11.12 7.42
CA ALA A 298 -11.76 -12.09 6.35
C ALA A 298 -10.93 -13.30 6.83
N ARG A 299 -11.53 -14.51 6.87
CA ARG A 299 -10.88 -15.72 7.40
C ARG A 299 -11.09 -16.93 6.53
N LEU A 300 -10.08 -17.78 6.46
CA LEU A 300 -10.21 -19.14 5.97
C LEU A 300 -11.06 -20.01 6.92
N ALA A 301 -11.45 -21.21 6.48
CA ALA A 301 -12.25 -22.13 7.29
C ALA A 301 -11.58 -22.59 8.59
N ASP A 302 -10.25 -22.58 8.65
CA ASP A 302 -9.45 -22.90 9.84
C ASP A 302 -9.26 -21.71 10.81
N GLY A 303 -9.82 -20.54 10.47
CA GLY A 303 -9.73 -19.31 11.26
C GLY A 303 -8.54 -18.41 10.93
N THR A 304 -7.65 -18.80 10.02
CA THR A 304 -6.52 -17.98 9.56
C THR A 304 -7.04 -16.71 8.91
N LEU A 305 -6.50 -15.53 9.26
CA LEU A 305 -6.77 -14.27 8.56
C LEU A 305 -6.29 -14.37 7.11
N ALA A 306 -7.07 -13.87 6.17
CA ALA A 306 -6.86 -14.01 4.74
C ALA A 306 -7.06 -12.66 4.03
N GLY A 307 -6.02 -11.81 4.10
CA GLY A 307 -6.12 -10.41 3.74
C GLY A 307 -7.09 -9.65 4.63
N SER A 308 -7.38 -8.42 4.27
CA SER A 308 -8.28 -7.55 5.02
C SER A 308 -9.46 -7.06 4.17
N VAL A 309 -10.38 -6.33 4.80
CA VAL A 309 -11.39 -5.48 4.15
C VAL A 309 -11.21 -4.00 4.57
N LEU A 310 -10.02 -3.67 5.06
CA LEU A 310 -9.67 -2.35 5.57
C LEU A 310 -9.72 -1.30 4.46
N ARG A 311 -10.29 -0.14 4.74
CA ARG A 311 -10.23 1.04 3.88
C ARG A 311 -9.10 1.96 4.34
N MET A 312 -8.39 2.59 3.41
CA MET A 312 -7.22 3.42 3.74
C MET A 312 -7.57 4.61 4.65
N ASN A 313 -8.69 5.30 4.41
CA ASN A 313 -9.15 6.37 5.29
C ASN A 313 -9.45 5.87 6.73
N ARG A 314 -9.89 4.62 6.88
CA ARG A 314 -10.10 3.98 8.19
C ARG A 314 -8.81 3.54 8.85
N ALA A 315 -7.79 3.14 8.06
CA ALA A 315 -6.44 2.91 8.59
C ALA A 315 -5.89 4.20 9.24
N VAL A 316 -5.97 5.33 8.52
CA VAL A 316 -5.57 6.65 9.04
C VAL A 316 -6.38 7.03 10.29
N GLN A 317 -7.71 6.85 10.28
CA GLN A 317 -8.58 7.08 11.44
C GLN A 317 -8.14 6.25 12.65
N ASN A 318 -7.90 4.95 12.49
CA ASN A 318 -7.48 4.07 13.57
C ASN A 318 -6.13 4.48 14.17
N MET A 319 -5.19 4.94 13.33
CA MET A 319 -3.91 5.47 13.80
C MET A 319 -4.12 6.71 14.70
N VAL A 320 -4.99 7.63 14.28
CA VAL A 320 -5.26 8.86 15.04
C VAL A 320 -6.07 8.57 16.30
N GLU A 321 -7.23 7.95 16.15
CA GLU A 321 -8.20 7.83 17.24
C GLU A 321 -7.86 6.73 18.25
N LYS A 322 -7.32 5.58 17.76
CA LYS A 322 -7.04 4.43 18.62
C LYS A 322 -5.57 4.35 19.03
N ALA A 323 -4.64 4.57 18.11
CA ALA A 323 -3.22 4.50 18.41
C ALA A 323 -2.65 5.81 18.99
N GLY A 324 -3.34 6.96 18.82
CA GLY A 324 -2.93 8.26 19.36
C GLY A 324 -1.82 8.91 18.54
N VAL A 325 -1.68 8.56 17.27
CA VAL A 325 -0.71 9.16 16.34
C VAL A 325 -1.23 10.52 15.86
N PRO A 326 -0.42 11.58 15.80
CA PRO A 326 -0.84 12.86 15.23
C PRO A 326 -1.34 12.70 13.79
N LEU A 327 -2.41 13.43 13.41
CA LEU A 327 -3.03 13.33 12.08
C LEU A 327 -2.01 13.43 10.94
N THR A 328 -1.14 14.44 10.98
CA THR A 328 -0.13 14.67 9.92
C THR A 328 0.83 13.49 9.78
N GLN A 329 1.24 12.90 10.90
CA GLN A 329 2.10 11.71 10.90
C GLN A 329 1.37 10.47 10.39
N ALA A 330 0.10 10.27 10.76
CA ALA A 330 -0.71 9.16 10.23
C ALA A 330 -0.94 9.30 8.71
N VAL A 331 -1.11 10.53 8.23
CA VAL A 331 -1.22 10.85 6.80
C VAL A 331 0.11 10.58 6.08
N ASP A 332 1.24 10.99 6.65
CA ASP A 332 2.56 10.71 6.07
C ASP A 332 2.79 9.21 5.85
N TYR A 333 2.30 8.37 6.75
CA TYR A 333 2.39 6.91 6.63
C TYR A 333 1.58 6.35 5.44
N ALA A 334 0.56 7.05 4.98
CA ALA A 334 -0.29 6.65 3.85
C ALA A 334 0.02 7.43 2.56
N THR A 335 0.99 8.34 2.56
CA THR A 335 1.22 9.28 1.45
C THR A 335 2.70 9.40 1.08
N ILE A 336 3.45 10.24 1.79
CA ILE A 336 4.86 10.52 1.46
C ILE A 336 5.78 9.32 1.72
N ASN A 337 5.48 8.47 2.72
CA ASN A 337 6.32 7.32 3.02
C ASN A 337 6.22 6.25 1.91
N PRO A 338 5.03 5.76 1.49
CA PRO A 338 4.96 4.88 0.32
C PRO A 338 5.48 5.55 -0.95
N ALA A 339 5.29 6.86 -1.14
CA ALA A 339 5.89 7.57 -2.28
C ALA A 339 7.42 7.50 -2.28
N LYS A 340 8.08 7.62 -1.12
CA LYS A 340 9.54 7.44 -0.97
C LYS A 340 9.96 6.00 -1.23
N THR A 341 9.22 5.01 -0.71
CA THR A 341 9.47 3.59 -0.98
C THR A 341 9.49 3.32 -2.48
N LEU A 342 8.52 3.89 -3.21
CA LEU A 342 8.37 3.70 -4.65
C LEU A 342 9.26 4.64 -5.49
N GLY A 343 10.01 5.57 -4.88
CA GLY A 343 10.85 6.53 -5.57
C GLY A 343 10.08 7.58 -6.39
N ILE A 344 8.85 7.89 -6.00
CA ILE A 344 7.96 8.85 -6.68
C ILE A 344 7.65 10.10 -5.83
N ASP A 345 8.31 10.26 -4.70
CA ASP A 345 8.11 11.38 -3.76
C ASP A 345 8.46 12.75 -4.36
N GLY A 346 9.24 12.80 -5.42
CA GLY A 346 9.44 14.00 -6.23
C GLY A 346 8.22 14.41 -7.06
N VAL A 347 7.28 13.49 -7.29
CA VAL A 347 6.12 13.64 -8.19
C VAL A 347 4.82 13.79 -7.42
N THR A 348 4.60 12.99 -6.39
CA THR A 348 3.34 12.91 -5.61
C THR A 348 3.62 12.67 -4.12
N GLY A 349 2.61 12.34 -3.32
CA GLY A 349 2.71 11.97 -1.90
C GLY A 349 2.75 13.14 -0.93
N SER A 350 2.77 14.39 -1.39
CA SER A 350 2.68 15.58 -0.52
C SER A 350 2.14 16.79 -1.29
N ILE A 351 1.59 17.77 -0.58
CA ILE A 351 1.10 19.02 -1.17
C ILE A 351 2.24 20.04 -1.19
N ARG A 352 2.85 20.19 -2.37
CA ARG A 352 3.90 21.16 -2.70
C ARG A 352 3.74 21.62 -4.14
N VAL A 353 3.97 22.92 -4.39
CA VAL A 353 3.93 23.49 -5.75
C VAL A 353 4.83 22.69 -6.69
N GLY A 354 4.30 22.38 -7.87
CA GLY A 354 4.95 21.60 -8.93
C GLY A 354 4.73 20.09 -8.87
N LYS A 355 4.30 19.51 -7.74
CA LYS A 355 3.88 18.11 -7.66
C LYS A 355 2.52 17.89 -8.31
N GLN A 356 2.19 16.64 -8.60
CA GLN A 356 0.85 16.26 -9.08
C GLN A 356 -0.23 16.70 -8.09
N ALA A 357 -1.36 17.10 -8.62
CA ALA A 357 -2.52 17.49 -7.84
C ALA A 357 -3.32 16.22 -7.44
N ASP A 358 -2.74 15.46 -6.51
CA ASP A 358 -3.30 14.26 -5.92
C ASP A 358 -3.74 14.56 -4.50
N PHE A 359 -5.06 14.59 -4.25
CA PHE A 359 -5.62 14.98 -2.97
C PHE A 359 -6.70 14.03 -2.50
N VAL A 360 -6.80 13.87 -1.19
CA VAL A 360 -8.03 13.44 -0.53
C VAL A 360 -8.57 14.57 0.34
N VAL A 361 -9.87 14.78 0.30
CA VAL A 361 -10.57 15.72 1.18
C VAL A 361 -11.39 14.89 2.16
N LEU A 362 -11.08 15.01 3.45
CA LEU A 362 -11.77 14.32 4.52
C LEU A 362 -12.59 15.29 5.35
N ASN A 363 -13.70 14.80 5.94
CA ASN A 363 -14.39 15.48 7.04
C ASN A 363 -13.76 15.07 8.39
N ASP A 364 -14.29 15.64 9.50
CA ASP A 364 -13.87 15.35 10.88
C ASP A 364 -14.17 13.92 11.36
N LYS A 365 -14.96 13.13 10.59
CA LYS A 365 -15.23 11.70 10.80
C LYS A 365 -14.37 10.79 9.91
N PHE A 366 -13.39 11.37 9.23
CA PHE A 366 -12.56 10.67 8.24
C PHE A 366 -13.34 10.10 7.06
N ASP A 367 -14.56 10.60 6.77
CA ASP A 367 -15.26 10.25 5.54
C ASP A 367 -14.69 11.05 4.37
N VAL A 368 -14.53 10.39 3.23
CA VAL A 368 -13.98 11.01 2.02
C VAL A 368 -15.07 11.84 1.35
N LEU A 369 -14.79 13.12 1.17
CA LEU A 369 -15.66 14.05 0.44
C LEU A 369 -15.27 14.14 -1.04
N TYR A 370 -13.97 14.16 -1.31
CA TYR A 370 -13.41 14.17 -2.66
C TYR A 370 -12.11 13.37 -2.70
N THR A 371 -11.88 12.71 -3.83
CA THR A 371 -10.58 12.24 -4.24
C THR A 371 -10.23 12.88 -5.57
N VAL A 372 -9.08 13.52 -5.64
CA VAL A 372 -8.56 14.21 -6.82
C VAL A 372 -7.27 13.52 -7.23
N ARG A 373 -7.23 13.02 -8.47
CA ARG A 373 -6.05 12.42 -9.08
C ARG A 373 -5.62 13.28 -10.26
N GLU A 374 -4.38 13.75 -10.26
CA GLU A 374 -3.82 14.59 -11.34
C GLU A 374 -4.77 15.74 -11.72
N GLY A 375 -5.38 16.38 -10.70
CA GLY A 375 -6.32 17.49 -10.85
C GLY A 375 -7.74 17.12 -11.29
N ASN A 376 -8.02 15.85 -11.55
CA ASN A 376 -9.36 15.35 -11.90
C ASN A 376 -10.06 14.81 -10.64
N ILE A 377 -11.33 15.18 -10.45
CA ILE A 377 -12.14 14.59 -9.39
C ILE A 377 -12.52 13.19 -9.85
N VAL A 378 -11.92 12.17 -9.22
CA VAL A 378 -12.17 10.75 -9.51
C VAL A 378 -13.19 10.14 -8.55
N TYR A 379 -13.47 10.82 -7.42
CA TYR A 379 -14.54 10.47 -6.50
C TYR A 379 -15.10 11.74 -5.84
N LYS A 380 -16.42 11.75 -5.66
CA LYS A 380 -17.16 12.77 -4.90
C LYS A 380 -18.30 12.09 -4.15
N ALA A 381 -18.39 12.31 -2.82
CA ALA A 381 -19.46 11.77 -1.95
C ALA A 381 -20.82 12.41 -2.25
#